data_ff0734789eb4c43a021a34641aba8f85
#
_entry.id   ff0734789eb4c43a021a34641aba8f85
#
_cell.length_a   1.000
_cell.length_b   1.000
_cell.length_c   1.000
_cell.angle_alpha   90.00
_cell.angle_beta   90.00
_cell.angle_gamma   90.00
#
_symmetry.space_group_name_H-M   'P 1'
#
loop_
_entity.id
_entity.type
_entity.pdbx_description
1 polymer ?
#
loop_
_entity_poly.entity_id
_entity_poly.type
_entity_poly.pdbx_seq_one_letter_code
_entity_poly.pdbx_strand_id
1 'polypeptide(L)'
;MRMIFKFNMKAISLLSGGKDSFLSTVIAQEQGLEVVCCVTVEPVKYSEMFHVPNYKIAKYVAKLIGLDTVFISETNFYKDLLSLAEKLGARAIISGAIASNFQKTRIEKFCTENNLLSYSPLWLMDQENELRSIILSGIRPIIVSVSAEGLGHENLGKVIDQEMISELMKLRNSLRINIAGEGGEYESLVIGFNKKILKIQKFEDVMDGSMAYRKIDKIELQD
;
A
#
# COMPACT_ATOMS: atom_id res chain seq x y z
N MET A 1 -1.29 -28.64 -17.65
CA MET A 1 -2.47 -28.53 -16.77
C MET A 1 -1.95 -28.20 -15.36
N ARG A 2 -1.86 -26.90 -14.99
CA ARG A 2 -1.48 -26.50 -13.63
C ARG A 2 -2.67 -26.79 -12.72
N MET A 3 -2.52 -27.74 -11.78
CA MET A 3 -3.45 -27.87 -10.66
C MET A 3 -3.28 -26.61 -9.80
N ILE A 4 -4.22 -25.68 -9.92
CA ILE A 4 -4.33 -24.55 -8.98
C ILE A 4 -4.95 -25.14 -7.71
N PHE A 5 -4.11 -25.42 -6.72
CA PHE A 5 -4.60 -25.67 -5.37
C PHE A 5 -5.24 -24.34 -4.91
N LYS A 6 -6.56 -24.25 -5.00
CA LYS A 6 -7.29 -23.18 -4.33
C LYS A 6 -7.16 -23.41 -2.82
N PHE A 7 -6.23 -22.71 -2.20
CA PHE A 7 -6.31 -22.48 -0.76
C PHE A 7 -7.56 -21.63 -0.53
N ASN A 8 -8.65 -22.24 -0.07
CA ASN A 8 -9.88 -21.53 0.28
C ASN A 8 -9.72 -20.74 1.62
N MET A 9 -8.54 -20.18 1.84
CA MET A 9 -8.27 -19.39 3.05
C MET A 9 -8.71 -17.95 2.83
N LYS A 10 -9.70 -17.52 3.59
CA LYS A 10 -10.14 -16.14 3.59
C LYS A 10 -9.12 -15.24 4.27
N ALA A 11 -8.83 -14.11 3.66
CA ALA A 11 -7.86 -13.14 4.13
C ALA A 11 -8.41 -11.72 4.11
N ILE A 12 -7.94 -10.89 5.04
CA ILE A 12 -8.15 -9.45 5.05
C ILE A 12 -6.83 -8.80 4.65
N SER A 13 -6.87 -7.83 3.74
CA SER A 13 -5.68 -7.06 3.35
C SER A 13 -5.66 -5.71 4.05
N LEU A 14 -4.54 -5.36 4.70
CA LEU A 14 -4.27 -4.02 5.20
C LEU A 14 -3.84 -3.15 4.01
N LEU A 15 -4.74 -2.31 3.50
CA LEU A 15 -4.55 -1.51 2.29
C LEU A 15 -4.49 -0.02 2.65
N SER A 16 -3.31 0.59 2.52
CA SER A 16 -3.13 2.04 2.66
C SER A 16 -3.49 2.82 1.40
N GLY A 17 -3.56 2.16 0.25
CA GLY A 17 -3.66 2.75 -1.09
C GLY A 17 -2.30 2.93 -1.78
N GLY A 18 -1.20 2.73 -1.06
CA GLY A 18 0.16 2.75 -1.60
C GLY A 18 0.52 1.48 -2.37
N LYS A 19 1.59 1.57 -3.14
CA LYS A 19 2.09 0.53 -4.05
C LYS A 19 2.32 -0.83 -3.38
N ASP A 20 2.88 -0.85 -2.16
CA ASP A 20 3.33 -2.05 -1.47
C ASP A 20 2.15 -2.84 -0.91
N SER A 21 1.22 -2.16 -0.25
CA SER A 21 -0.01 -2.78 0.26
C SER A 21 -0.88 -3.32 -0.88
N PHE A 22 -0.89 -2.62 -2.02
CA PHE A 22 -1.61 -3.06 -3.21
C PHE A 22 -0.95 -4.28 -3.85
N LEU A 23 0.37 -4.24 -4.08
CA LEU A 23 1.12 -5.38 -4.63
C LEU A 23 0.98 -6.62 -3.74
N SER A 24 1.09 -6.46 -2.42
CA SER A 24 0.89 -7.57 -1.47
C SER A 24 -0.49 -8.20 -1.60
N THR A 25 -1.53 -7.39 -1.83
CA THR A 25 -2.90 -7.88 -2.04
C THR A 25 -3.02 -8.66 -3.34
N VAL A 26 -2.42 -8.15 -4.43
CA VAL A 26 -2.40 -8.83 -5.74
C VAL A 26 -1.68 -10.17 -5.63
N ILE A 27 -0.49 -10.21 -5.04
CA ILE A 27 0.27 -11.44 -4.83
C ILE A 27 -0.55 -12.45 -4.01
N ALA A 28 -1.21 -12.02 -2.94
CA ALA A 28 -2.04 -12.91 -2.12
C ALA A 28 -3.18 -13.54 -2.93
N GLN A 29 -3.87 -12.76 -3.78
CA GLN A 29 -4.91 -13.28 -4.68
C GLN A 29 -4.34 -14.27 -5.70
N GLU A 30 -3.19 -13.96 -6.31
CA GLU A 30 -2.50 -14.84 -7.26
C GLU A 30 -2.02 -16.15 -6.63
N GLN A 31 -1.66 -16.13 -5.34
CA GLN A 31 -1.31 -17.29 -4.55
C GLN A 31 -2.52 -18.11 -4.08
N GLY A 32 -3.74 -17.66 -4.40
CA GLY A 32 -4.98 -18.38 -4.14
C GLY A 32 -5.65 -18.08 -2.80
N LEU A 33 -5.24 -17.01 -2.08
CA LEU A 33 -6.00 -16.54 -0.93
C LEU A 33 -7.27 -15.84 -1.41
N GLU A 34 -8.39 -16.11 -0.73
CA GLU A 34 -9.65 -15.39 -0.92
C GLU A 34 -9.62 -14.08 -0.13
N VAL A 35 -9.19 -12.98 -0.76
CA VAL A 35 -9.21 -11.68 -0.11
C VAL A 35 -10.66 -11.19 -0.04
N VAL A 36 -11.25 -11.21 1.15
CA VAL A 36 -12.69 -10.90 1.37
C VAL A 36 -12.97 -9.42 1.54
N CYS A 37 -12.00 -8.65 2.02
CA CYS A 37 -12.06 -7.17 2.04
C CYS A 37 -10.69 -6.56 2.27
N CYS A 38 -10.60 -5.26 2.04
CA CYS A 38 -9.49 -4.43 2.46
C CYS A 38 -9.82 -3.71 3.76
N VAL A 39 -8.81 -3.47 4.59
CA VAL A 39 -8.90 -2.63 5.78
C VAL A 39 -7.94 -1.47 5.62
N THR A 40 -8.45 -0.26 5.79
CA THR A 40 -7.66 0.97 5.86
C THR A 40 -7.78 1.58 7.24
N VAL A 41 -6.65 1.93 7.83
CA VAL A 41 -6.63 2.56 9.14
C VAL A 41 -6.88 4.05 9.00
N GLU A 42 -7.83 4.57 9.78
CA GLU A 42 -8.01 6.01 9.96
C GLU A 42 -7.00 6.49 11.01
N PRO A 43 -5.98 7.26 10.58
CA PRO A 43 -4.91 7.66 11.49
C PRO A 43 -5.40 8.69 12.51
N VAL A 44 -4.84 8.64 13.71
CA VAL A 44 -4.96 9.74 14.67
C VAL A 44 -4.05 10.91 14.23
N LYS A 45 -4.31 12.12 14.73
CA LYS A 45 -3.68 13.37 14.29
C LYS A 45 -2.13 13.37 14.28
N TYR A 46 -1.50 12.47 15.03
CA TYR A 46 -0.03 12.32 15.14
C TYR A 46 0.35 10.84 15.13
N SER A 47 -0.19 10.07 14.17
CA SER A 47 0.13 8.66 14.04
C SER A 47 1.57 8.45 13.63
N GLU A 48 2.29 7.59 14.36
CA GLU A 48 3.62 7.12 13.98
C GLU A 48 3.58 5.95 12.98
N MET A 49 2.42 5.28 12.88
CA MET A 49 2.25 4.09 12.04
C MET A 49 1.51 4.33 10.73
N PHE A 50 0.58 5.29 10.71
CA PHE A 50 -0.41 5.44 9.64
C PHE A 50 -0.54 6.89 9.20
N HIS A 51 0.54 7.45 8.67
CA HIS A 51 0.56 8.85 8.25
C HIS A 51 0.39 8.96 6.74
N VAL A 52 -0.86 8.90 6.28
CA VAL A 52 -1.17 9.02 4.84
C VAL A 52 -2.20 10.13 4.62
N PRO A 53 -1.83 11.25 3.97
CA PRO A 53 -2.76 12.36 3.70
C PRO A 53 -4.02 11.92 2.95
N ASN A 54 -3.91 10.85 2.15
CA ASN A 54 -4.94 10.38 1.24
C ASN A 54 -5.61 9.06 1.67
N TYR A 55 -5.59 8.69 2.96
CA TYR A 55 -6.11 7.37 3.41
C TYR A 55 -7.55 7.09 2.94
N LYS A 56 -8.41 8.14 2.85
CA LYS A 56 -9.79 8.00 2.35
C LYS A 56 -9.88 7.55 0.90
N ILE A 57 -8.80 7.74 0.12
CA ILE A 57 -8.72 7.34 -1.28
C ILE A 57 -8.55 5.82 -1.41
N ALA A 58 -8.04 5.14 -0.39
CA ALA A 58 -7.82 3.69 -0.40
C ALA A 58 -9.08 2.89 -0.80
N LYS A 59 -10.30 3.38 -0.47
CA LYS A 59 -11.54 2.75 -0.92
C LYS A 59 -11.70 2.67 -2.44
N TYR A 60 -11.22 3.67 -3.16
CA TYR A 60 -11.23 3.67 -4.62
C TYR A 60 -10.12 2.77 -5.17
N VAL A 61 -8.97 2.75 -4.50
CA VAL A 61 -7.84 1.87 -4.85
C VAL A 61 -8.28 0.39 -4.74
N ALA A 62 -8.99 0.01 -3.68
CA ALA A 62 -9.53 -1.34 -3.52
C ALA A 62 -10.47 -1.75 -4.67
N LYS A 63 -11.24 -0.80 -5.23
CA LYS A 63 -12.13 -1.06 -6.38
C LYS A 63 -11.38 -1.45 -7.66
N LEU A 64 -10.13 -1.06 -7.82
CA LEU A 64 -9.30 -1.50 -8.95
C LEU A 64 -9.18 -3.04 -9.01
N ILE A 65 -9.17 -3.69 -7.84
CA ILE A 65 -9.09 -5.16 -7.70
C ILE A 65 -10.44 -5.79 -7.28
N GLY A 66 -11.54 -5.04 -7.38
CA GLY A 66 -12.89 -5.54 -7.12
C GLY A 66 -13.21 -5.79 -5.64
N LEU A 67 -12.49 -5.15 -4.72
CA LEU A 67 -12.68 -5.31 -3.28
C LEU A 67 -13.37 -4.10 -2.65
N ASP A 68 -14.04 -4.34 -1.52
CA ASP A 68 -14.55 -3.30 -0.63
C ASP A 68 -13.54 -2.98 0.47
N THR A 69 -13.64 -1.76 1.01
CA THR A 69 -12.78 -1.28 2.09
C THR A 69 -13.59 -0.99 3.34
N VAL A 70 -13.11 -1.50 4.46
CA VAL A 70 -13.58 -1.15 5.80
C VAL A 70 -12.57 -0.19 6.42
N PHE A 71 -13.05 0.94 6.95
CA PHE A 71 -12.20 1.86 7.70
C PHE A 71 -12.25 1.52 9.18
N ILE A 72 -11.09 1.43 9.81
CA ILE A 72 -10.91 1.12 11.23
C ILE A 72 -10.10 2.24 11.87
N SER A 73 -10.57 2.76 13.01
CA SER A 73 -9.81 3.74 13.77
C SER A 73 -8.50 3.14 14.30
N GLU A 74 -7.41 3.89 14.19
CA GLU A 74 -6.13 3.48 14.78
C GLU A 74 -6.22 3.14 16.27
N THR A 75 -7.03 3.88 17.02
CA THR A 75 -7.22 3.69 18.46
C THR A 75 -7.74 2.29 18.82
N ASN A 76 -8.60 1.72 17.99
CA ASN A 76 -9.22 0.41 18.23
C ASN A 76 -8.74 -0.65 17.23
N PHE A 77 -7.64 -0.40 16.52
CA PHE A 77 -7.20 -1.17 15.36
C PHE A 77 -7.26 -2.69 15.58
N TYR A 78 -6.59 -3.19 16.60
CA TYR A 78 -6.51 -4.64 16.82
C TYR A 78 -7.84 -5.27 17.21
N LYS A 79 -8.63 -4.58 18.05
CA LYS A 79 -9.95 -5.05 18.47
C LYS A 79 -10.91 -5.14 17.28
N ASP A 80 -10.97 -4.09 16.49
CA ASP A 80 -11.91 -4.01 15.37
C ASP A 80 -11.47 -4.94 14.22
N LEU A 81 -10.15 -5.08 14.01
CA LEU A 81 -9.61 -6.03 13.03
C LEU A 81 -9.96 -7.49 13.40
N LEU A 82 -9.83 -7.86 14.69
CA LEU A 82 -10.19 -9.20 15.16
C LEU A 82 -11.68 -9.47 14.97
N SER A 83 -12.53 -8.54 15.41
CA SER A 83 -13.98 -8.65 15.24
C SER A 83 -14.39 -8.79 13.77
N LEU A 84 -13.73 -8.06 12.89
CA LEU A 84 -13.96 -8.15 11.44
C LEU A 84 -13.49 -9.51 10.88
N ALA A 85 -12.32 -10.00 11.31
CA ALA A 85 -11.80 -11.29 10.89
C ALA A 85 -12.75 -12.44 11.30
N GLU A 86 -13.22 -12.43 12.52
CA GLU A 86 -14.21 -13.41 13.03
C GLU A 86 -15.52 -13.35 12.23
N LYS A 87 -16.07 -12.14 12.02
CA LYS A 87 -17.33 -11.92 11.28
C LYS A 87 -17.24 -12.44 9.84
N LEU A 88 -16.10 -12.26 9.18
CA LEU A 88 -15.89 -12.67 7.79
C LEU A 88 -15.36 -14.10 7.65
N GLY A 89 -14.96 -14.73 8.75
CA GLY A 89 -14.29 -16.03 8.77
C GLY A 89 -12.89 -15.96 8.16
N ALA A 90 -12.23 -14.79 8.21
CA ALA A 90 -10.88 -14.63 7.73
C ALA A 90 -9.87 -15.32 8.67
N ARG A 91 -8.87 -15.95 8.08
CA ARG A 91 -7.81 -16.68 8.78
C ARG A 91 -6.41 -16.15 8.52
N ALA A 92 -6.30 -15.14 7.64
CA ALA A 92 -5.04 -14.50 7.32
C ALA A 92 -5.20 -12.98 7.27
N ILE A 93 -4.13 -12.28 7.66
CA ILE A 93 -3.97 -10.83 7.51
C ILE A 93 -2.80 -10.60 6.56
N ILE A 94 -3.05 -9.87 5.49
CA ILE A 94 -2.06 -9.50 4.48
C ILE A 94 -1.53 -8.11 4.81
N SER A 95 -0.21 -7.95 4.80
CA SER A 95 0.44 -6.64 4.98
C SER A 95 1.47 -6.35 3.89
N GLY A 96 1.65 -5.05 3.59
CA GLY A 96 2.62 -4.55 2.64
C GLY A 96 4.00 -4.25 3.25
N ALA A 97 4.32 -4.79 4.42
CA ALA A 97 5.61 -4.53 5.07
C ALA A 97 6.77 -5.11 4.24
N ILE A 98 7.78 -4.27 3.96
CA ILE A 98 8.98 -4.65 3.20
C ILE A 98 10.17 -4.82 4.15
N ALA A 99 10.48 -3.80 4.97
CA ALA A 99 11.65 -3.81 5.85
C ALA A 99 11.38 -3.26 7.27
N SER A 100 10.19 -2.72 7.53
CA SER A 100 9.84 -2.17 8.84
C SER A 100 9.57 -3.28 9.86
N ASN A 101 10.59 -3.64 10.65
CA ASN A 101 10.42 -4.59 11.78
C ASN A 101 9.32 -4.15 12.74
N PHE A 102 9.16 -2.84 12.96
CA PHE A 102 8.15 -2.30 13.85
C PHE A 102 6.73 -2.64 13.40
N GLN A 103 6.42 -2.43 12.12
CA GLN A 103 5.10 -2.75 11.57
C GLN A 103 4.87 -4.27 11.53
N LYS A 104 5.84 -5.01 11.00
CA LYS A 104 5.74 -6.46 10.85
C LYS A 104 5.54 -7.17 12.18
N THR A 105 6.40 -6.91 13.17
CA THR A 105 6.35 -7.57 14.47
C THR A 105 5.00 -7.36 15.18
N ARG A 106 4.41 -6.17 15.06
CA ARG A 106 3.09 -5.87 15.65
C ARG A 106 1.97 -6.69 15.00
N ILE A 107 1.97 -6.79 13.68
CA ILE A 107 0.96 -7.59 12.96
C ILE A 107 1.18 -9.09 13.23
N GLU A 108 2.41 -9.57 13.21
CA GLU A 108 2.73 -10.96 13.50
C GLU A 108 2.32 -11.35 14.91
N LYS A 109 2.63 -10.51 15.91
CA LYS A 109 2.23 -10.72 17.30
C LYS A 109 0.70 -10.82 17.41
N PHE A 110 -0.01 -9.84 16.85
CA PHE A 110 -1.46 -9.86 16.83
C PHE A 110 -2.02 -11.14 16.19
N CYS A 111 -1.49 -11.53 15.04
CA CYS A 111 -1.93 -12.72 14.34
C CYS A 111 -1.67 -14.00 15.18
N THR A 112 -0.49 -14.11 15.77
CA THR A 112 -0.11 -15.27 16.60
C THR A 112 -1.01 -15.39 17.82
N GLU A 113 -1.28 -14.29 18.51
CA GLU A 113 -2.15 -14.26 19.71
C GLU A 113 -3.61 -14.61 19.40
N ASN A 114 -4.04 -14.46 18.14
CA ASN A 114 -5.43 -14.68 17.71
C ASN A 114 -5.60 -15.87 16.75
N ASN A 115 -4.60 -16.75 16.62
CA ASN A 115 -4.63 -17.90 15.71
C ASN A 115 -4.92 -17.51 14.24
N LEU A 116 -4.37 -16.38 13.78
CA LEU A 116 -4.39 -15.90 12.41
C LEU A 116 -3.03 -16.09 11.76
N LEU A 117 -3.00 -16.23 10.45
CA LEU A 117 -1.78 -16.20 9.65
C LEU A 117 -1.41 -14.74 9.33
N SER A 118 -0.17 -14.34 9.60
CA SER A 118 0.39 -13.09 9.06
C SER A 118 1.04 -13.39 7.72
N TYR A 119 0.61 -12.70 6.66
CA TYR A 119 1.13 -12.87 5.31
C TYR A 119 1.71 -11.56 4.78
N SER A 120 3.03 -11.48 4.66
CA SER A 120 3.79 -10.31 4.20
C SER A 120 4.67 -10.73 3.02
N PRO A 121 4.11 -10.83 1.80
CA PRO A 121 4.82 -11.40 0.65
C PRO A 121 6.03 -10.58 0.18
N LEU A 122 6.11 -9.30 0.56
CA LEU A 122 7.21 -8.40 0.18
C LEU A 122 8.34 -8.36 1.22
N TRP A 123 8.23 -9.12 2.32
CA TRP A 123 9.19 -9.03 3.41
C TRP A 123 10.61 -9.34 2.94
N LEU A 124 11.53 -8.38 3.16
CA LEU A 124 12.94 -8.42 2.75
C LEU A 124 13.15 -8.57 1.23
N MET A 125 12.15 -8.22 0.42
CA MET A 125 12.34 -8.13 -1.03
C MET A 125 13.34 -7.03 -1.35
N ASP A 126 14.22 -7.29 -2.32
CA ASP A 126 15.09 -6.25 -2.85
C ASP A 126 14.27 -5.11 -3.44
N GLN A 127 14.63 -3.87 -3.10
CA GLN A 127 13.84 -2.67 -3.43
C GLN A 127 13.68 -2.46 -4.95
N GLU A 128 14.69 -2.78 -5.75
CA GLU A 128 14.59 -2.67 -7.20
C GLU A 128 13.65 -3.75 -7.76
N ASN A 129 13.76 -4.97 -7.25
CA ASN A 129 12.87 -6.07 -7.64
C ASN A 129 11.42 -5.79 -7.25
N GLU A 130 11.18 -5.16 -6.10
CA GLU A 130 9.86 -4.73 -5.67
C GLU A 130 9.27 -3.71 -6.66
N LEU A 131 9.99 -2.63 -6.97
CA LEU A 131 9.52 -1.60 -7.91
C LEU A 131 9.28 -2.18 -9.32
N ARG A 132 10.15 -3.06 -9.79
CA ARG A 132 9.96 -3.76 -11.08
C ARG A 132 8.73 -4.68 -11.05
N SER A 133 8.50 -5.38 -9.94
CA SER A 133 7.33 -6.25 -9.76
C SER A 133 6.02 -5.46 -9.81
N ILE A 134 5.99 -4.24 -9.24
CA ILE A 134 4.85 -3.34 -9.33
C ILE A 134 4.48 -3.05 -10.79
N ILE A 135 5.47 -2.64 -11.60
CA ILE A 135 5.25 -2.33 -13.01
C ILE A 135 4.81 -3.58 -13.79
N LEU A 136 5.52 -4.71 -13.58
CA LEU A 136 5.23 -5.96 -14.28
C LEU A 136 3.85 -6.53 -13.94
N SER A 137 3.35 -6.28 -12.74
CA SER A 137 2.00 -6.65 -12.31
C SER A 137 0.90 -5.74 -12.90
N GLY A 138 1.25 -4.73 -13.70
CA GLY A 138 0.29 -3.79 -14.27
C GLY A 138 -0.26 -2.76 -13.28
N ILE A 139 0.42 -2.58 -12.16
CA ILE A 139 0.09 -1.58 -11.14
C ILE A 139 0.69 -0.24 -11.56
N ARG A 140 -0.10 0.83 -11.44
CA ARG A 140 0.30 2.19 -11.82
C ARG A 140 0.24 3.11 -10.61
N PRO A 141 1.31 3.22 -9.82
CA PRO A 141 1.39 4.15 -8.71
C PRO A 141 1.91 5.52 -9.17
N ILE A 142 1.49 6.57 -8.45
CA ILE A 142 2.08 7.92 -8.53
C ILE A 142 2.70 8.30 -7.20
N ILE A 143 3.66 9.21 -7.22
CA ILE A 143 4.21 9.85 -6.02
C ILE A 143 3.19 10.86 -5.51
N VAL A 144 2.84 10.80 -4.22
CA VAL A 144 1.89 11.73 -3.57
C VAL A 144 2.48 12.48 -2.39
N SER A 145 3.65 12.09 -1.93
CA SER A 145 4.42 12.84 -0.92
C SER A 145 5.91 12.64 -1.17
N VAL A 146 6.71 13.65 -0.89
CA VAL A 146 8.18 13.62 -0.95
C VAL A 146 8.77 14.34 0.27
N SER A 147 9.85 13.79 0.83
CA SER A 147 10.56 14.37 1.98
C SER A 147 12.07 14.18 1.92
N ALA A 148 12.59 13.38 0.99
CA ALA A 148 14.01 13.13 0.86
C ALA A 148 14.70 14.16 -0.02
N GLU A 149 15.98 14.41 0.26
CA GLU A 149 16.86 15.17 -0.63
C GLU A 149 16.89 14.54 -2.03
N GLY A 150 16.80 15.37 -3.06
CA GLY A 150 16.74 14.95 -4.46
C GLY A 150 15.33 14.63 -4.99
N LEU A 151 14.32 14.65 -4.13
CA LEU A 151 12.91 14.57 -4.51
C LEU A 151 12.20 15.86 -4.09
N GLY A 152 11.58 16.54 -5.03
CA GLY A 152 10.89 17.81 -4.81
C GLY A 152 9.41 17.77 -5.21
N HIS A 153 8.75 18.93 -5.09
CA HIS A 153 7.34 19.09 -5.47
C HIS A 153 7.09 18.73 -6.95
N GLU A 154 8.09 18.86 -7.80
CA GLU A 154 8.03 18.48 -9.22
C GLU A 154 7.87 16.97 -9.46
N ASN A 155 8.12 16.16 -8.41
CA ASN A 155 7.90 14.72 -8.45
C ASN A 155 6.45 14.34 -8.08
N LEU A 156 5.67 15.24 -7.49
CA LEU A 156 4.29 14.95 -7.12
C LEU A 156 3.43 14.67 -8.36
N GLY A 157 2.74 13.54 -8.33
CA GLY A 157 1.89 13.05 -9.42
C GLY A 157 2.63 12.34 -10.54
N LYS A 158 3.97 12.28 -10.52
CA LYS A 158 4.71 11.45 -11.47
C LYS A 158 4.40 9.97 -11.23
N VAL A 159 4.24 9.24 -12.32
CA VAL A 159 4.07 7.78 -12.28
C VAL A 159 5.41 7.14 -11.91
N ILE A 160 5.37 6.13 -11.06
CA ILE A 160 6.54 5.30 -10.78
C ILE A 160 6.61 4.24 -11.89
N ASP A 161 7.23 4.62 -12.99
CA ASP A 161 7.51 3.80 -14.15
C ASP A 161 9.02 3.49 -14.27
N GLN A 162 9.44 2.92 -15.40
CA GLN A 162 10.83 2.54 -15.63
C GLN A 162 11.78 3.76 -15.62
N GLU A 163 11.32 4.92 -16.06
CA GLU A 163 12.11 6.16 -16.06
C GLU A 163 12.29 6.65 -14.62
N MET A 164 11.22 6.70 -13.83
CA MET A 164 11.27 7.06 -12.42
C MET A 164 12.13 6.08 -11.61
N ILE A 165 12.06 4.77 -11.86
CA ILE A 165 12.97 3.81 -11.21
C ILE A 165 14.42 4.16 -11.53
N SER A 166 14.73 4.51 -12.76
CA SER A 166 16.09 4.89 -13.15
C SER A 166 16.57 6.18 -12.46
N GLU A 167 15.67 7.15 -12.25
CA GLU A 167 15.93 8.37 -11.46
C GLU A 167 16.20 8.02 -9.99
N LEU A 168 15.34 7.22 -9.36
CA LEU A 168 15.50 6.76 -7.97
C LEU A 168 16.81 5.99 -7.76
N MET A 169 17.20 5.17 -8.74
CA MET A 169 18.48 4.44 -8.70
C MET A 169 19.70 5.38 -8.72
N LYS A 170 19.64 6.49 -9.48
CA LYS A 170 20.68 7.53 -9.45
C LYS A 170 20.75 8.19 -8.08
N LEU A 171 19.60 8.53 -7.49
CA LEU A 171 19.52 9.11 -6.15
C LEU A 171 20.03 8.16 -5.07
N ARG A 172 19.72 6.85 -5.17
CA ARG A 172 20.29 5.83 -4.27
C ARG A 172 21.82 5.86 -4.28
N ASN A 173 22.41 5.96 -5.47
CA ASN A 173 23.86 5.93 -5.62
C ASN A 173 24.53 7.22 -5.08
N SER A 174 23.90 8.38 -5.20
CA SER A 174 24.45 9.67 -4.78
C SER A 174 24.06 10.05 -3.34
N LEU A 175 22.84 9.80 -2.92
CA LEU A 175 22.25 10.26 -1.65
C LEU A 175 21.90 9.13 -0.68
N ARG A 176 22.06 7.86 -1.11
CA ARG A 176 21.76 6.64 -0.31
C ARG A 176 20.31 6.55 0.17
N ILE A 177 19.36 7.08 -0.62
CA ILE A 177 17.93 6.96 -0.31
C ILE A 177 17.43 5.51 -0.48
N ASN A 178 16.33 5.16 0.21
CA ASN A 178 15.59 3.93 -0.04
C ASN A 178 14.69 4.14 -1.25
N ILE A 179 14.98 3.46 -2.36
CA ILE A 179 14.23 3.65 -3.61
C ILE A 179 12.79 3.11 -3.54
N ALA A 180 12.49 2.23 -2.58
CA ALA A 180 11.13 1.78 -2.29
C ALA A 180 10.32 2.76 -1.42
N GLY A 181 10.96 3.82 -0.87
CA GLY A 181 10.30 4.81 -0.01
C GLY A 181 10.11 4.34 1.45
N GLU A 182 10.74 3.24 1.86
CA GLU A 182 10.58 2.63 3.20
C GLU A 182 11.10 3.51 4.35
N GLY A 183 11.97 4.45 4.10
CA GLY A 183 12.46 5.45 5.06
C GLY A 183 11.61 6.72 5.10
N GLY A 184 10.49 6.75 4.38
CA GLY A 184 9.64 7.94 4.26
C GLY A 184 10.12 8.91 3.19
N GLU A 185 11.03 8.51 2.31
CA GLU A 185 11.57 9.36 1.24
C GLU A 185 10.46 9.90 0.35
N TYR A 186 9.48 9.07 0.07
CA TYR A 186 8.26 9.43 -0.64
C TYR A 186 7.12 8.47 -0.27
N GLU A 187 5.89 8.93 -0.49
CA GLU A 187 4.70 8.08 -0.45
C GLU A 187 4.07 7.96 -1.82
N SER A 188 3.41 6.83 -2.06
CA SER A 188 2.76 6.54 -3.33
C SER A 188 1.26 6.31 -3.16
N LEU A 189 0.53 6.53 -4.25
CA LEU A 189 -0.88 6.16 -4.39
C LEU A 189 -1.08 5.40 -5.70
N VAL A 190 -1.73 4.25 -5.65
CA VAL A 190 -2.08 3.48 -6.85
C VAL A 190 -3.27 4.14 -7.54
N ILE A 191 -3.07 4.54 -8.79
CA ILE A 191 -4.09 5.17 -9.64
C ILE A 191 -4.53 4.30 -10.81
N GLY A 192 -3.97 3.10 -10.96
CA GLY A 192 -4.35 2.19 -12.02
C GLY A 192 -3.89 0.76 -11.78
N PHE A 193 -4.66 -0.18 -12.31
CA PHE A 193 -4.34 -1.59 -12.32
C PHE A 193 -4.93 -2.25 -13.56
N ASN A 194 -4.05 -2.83 -14.40
CA ASN A 194 -4.43 -3.36 -15.71
C ASN A 194 -5.13 -2.27 -16.57
N LYS A 195 -6.42 -2.45 -16.89
CA LYS A 195 -7.20 -1.53 -17.72
C LYS A 195 -7.95 -0.47 -16.92
N LYS A 196 -8.14 -0.68 -15.61
CA LYS A 196 -8.88 0.25 -14.74
C LYS A 196 -7.99 1.41 -14.30
N ILE A 197 -8.52 2.62 -14.31
CA ILE A 197 -7.80 3.84 -13.94
C ILE A 197 -8.63 4.68 -12.96
N LEU A 198 -7.97 5.23 -11.96
CA LEU A 198 -8.51 6.27 -11.08
C LEU A 198 -8.10 7.63 -11.63
N LYS A 199 -9.05 8.40 -12.13
CA LYS A 199 -8.82 9.76 -12.62
C LYS A 199 -8.93 10.74 -11.47
N ILE A 200 -7.83 11.41 -11.13
CA ILE A 200 -7.82 12.50 -10.17
C ILE A 200 -8.47 13.72 -10.84
N GLN A 201 -9.55 14.21 -10.25
CA GLN A 201 -10.32 15.35 -10.75
C GLN A 201 -9.99 16.65 -10.03
N LYS A 202 -9.64 16.56 -8.74
CA LYS A 202 -9.29 17.71 -7.94
C LYS A 202 -8.23 17.34 -6.90
N PHE A 203 -7.20 18.15 -6.83
CA PHE A 203 -6.11 18.02 -5.86
C PHE A 203 -5.53 19.38 -5.51
N GLU A 204 -4.77 19.41 -4.44
CA GLU A 204 -3.96 20.54 -3.99
C GLU A 204 -2.57 20.01 -3.63
N ASP A 205 -1.52 20.69 -4.11
CA ASP A 205 -0.15 20.41 -3.71
C ASP A 205 0.23 21.37 -2.56
N VAL A 206 0.65 20.76 -1.44
CA VAL A 206 0.97 21.48 -0.21
C VAL A 206 2.46 21.36 0.06
N MET A 207 3.09 22.50 0.39
CA MET A 207 4.48 22.56 0.83
C MET A 207 4.51 22.75 2.34
N ASP A 208 5.25 21.88 3.05
CA ASP A 208 5.42 21.96 4.50
C ASP A 208 6.90 21.76 4.86
N GLY A 209 7.63 22.86 4.96
CA GLY A 209 9.08 22.86 5.15
C GLY A 209 9.80 22.18 3.98
N SER A 210 10.52 21.09 4.27
CA SER A 210 11.22 20.27 3.27
C SER A 210 10.33 19.18 2.66
N MET A 211 9.11 19.01 3.17
CA MET A 211 8.14 18.03 2.67
C MET A 211 7.18 18.70 1.67
N ALA A 212 6.79 17.96 0.66
CA ALA A 212 5.67 18.33 -0.21
C ALA A 212 4.73 17.14 -0.37
N TYR A 213 3.41 17.40 -0.41
CA TYR A 213 2.45 16.35 -0.63
C TYR A 213 1.25 16.82 -1.46
N ARG A 214 0.68 15.88 -2.23
CA ARG A 214 -0.54 16.07 -3.00
C ARG A 214 -1.74 15.57 -2.21
N LYS A 215 -2.59 16.48 -1.79
CA LYS A 215 -3.88 16.19 -1.19
C LYS A 215 -4.91 16.01 -2.29
N ILE A 216 -5.53 14.83 -2.36
CA ILE A 216 -6.52 14.51 -3.38
C ILE A 216 -7.91 14.69 -2.78
N ASP A 217 -8.67 15.63 -3.34
CA ASP A 217 -10.03 15.95 -2.90
C ASP A 217 -11.09 15.14 -3.66
N LYS A 218 -10.85 14.86 -4.94
CA LYS A 218 -11.81 14.15 -5.79
C LYS A 218 -11.14 13.22 -6.78
N ILE A 219 -11.59 11.97 -6.80
CA ILE A 219 -11.12 10.91 -7.69
C ILE A 219 -12.29 10.10 -8.20
N GLU A 220 -12.18 9.54 -9.39
CA GLU A 220 -13.22 8.75 -10.05
C GLU A 220 -12.62 7.51 -10.72
N LEU A 221 -13.28 6.37 -10.55
CA LEU A 221 -12.91 5.14 -11.25
C LEU A 221 -13.43 5.20 -12.69
N GLN A 222 -12.54 4.90 -13.63
CA GLN A 222 -12.85 4.71 -15.05
C GLN A 222 -12.55 3.26 -15.43
N ASP A 223 -13.49 2.63 -16.07
CA ASP A 223 -13.37 1.27 -16.64
C ASP A 223 -12.76 1.30 -18.04
#